data_92133e34df19dd24153e164fa6e7c943
#
_entry.id   92133e34df19dd24153e164fa6e7c943
#
_cell.length_a   1.000
_cell.length_b   1.000
_cell.length_c   1.000
_cell.angle_alpha   90.00
_cell.angle_beta   90.00
_cell.angle_gamma   90.00
#
_symmetry.space_group_name_H-M   'P 1'
#
loop_
_entity.id
_entity.type
_entity.pdbx_description
1 polymer ?
#
loop_
_entity_poly.entity_id
_entity_poly.type
_entity_poly.pdbx_seq_one_letter_code
_entity_poly.pdbx_strand_id
1 'polypeptide(L)'
;MYEITNSTKNKDLPGNYGKYEARSYYLRLYGDFKSQLPQPDFYPSPERSDIFILDFAKGPCGLKAYGAEAFIARLPNKLMGYAAPRVGHAAEAIAMLTEMYDKKSVFFAAASNELTSHQAVVLGYKNCDLRFVKIPAMPCLNSWIRDWANKFNAVALPFGLANTPEVTAGLVNMCENHSMIYGEPTEFYCAVSTGTMIRALQIGWPNAKAVGVAVARNVKDGEKGEADVVTYHRSFYQSSDFKPEFNTTATYDAKAYKRFIDEAKPGAIFINVGSDQQIENRLTNIKDWKNINSQREWGNQEAFTYA
;
A
#
# COMPACT_ATOMS: atom_id res chain seq x y z
N MET A 1 -12.87 -4.15 -19.36
CA MET A 1 -13.80 -3.80 -18.27
C MET A 1 -14.20 -5.12 -17.63
N TYR A 2 -13.77 -5.40 -16.41
CA TYR A 2 -14.09 -6.66 -15.73
C TYR A 2 -15.42 -6.49 -15.01
N GLU A 3 -16.38 -7.37 -15.27
CA GLU A 3 -17.64 -7.40 -14.51
C GLU A 3 -17.32 -7.79 -13.06
N ILE A 4 -17.63 -6.89 -12.14
CA ILE A 4 -17.54 -7.15 -10.70
C ILE A 4 -18.80 -7.95 -10.35
N THR A 5 -18.72 -9.26 -10.46
CA THR A 5 -19.77 -10.11 -9.89
C THR A 5 -19.74 -9.99 -8.37
N ASN A 6 -20.88 -9.84 -7.73
CA ASN A 6 -21.10 -9.80 -6.26
C ASN A 6 -20.80 -11.15 -5.57
N SER A 7 -19.73 -11.83 -5.97
CA SER A 7 -19.38 -13.13 -5.44
C SER A 7 -18.45 -13.00 -4.21
N THR A 8 -18.48 -14.00 -3.37
CA THR A 8 -17.51 -14.23 -2.28
C THR A 8 -16.07 -14.39 -2.80
N LYS A 9 -15.88 -14.41 -4.13
CA LYS A 9 -14.59 -14.58 -4.79
C LYS A 9 -13.74 -13.31 -4.71
N ASN A 10 -12.43 -13.51 -4.75
CA ASN A 10 -11.46 -12.46 -4.87
C ASN A 10 -11.72 -11.62 -6.14
N LYS A 11 -12.02 -10.33 -5.98
CA LYS A 11 -12.39 -9.44 -7.08
C LYS A 11 -11.23 -9.03 -7.99
N ASP A 12 -9.99 -9.40 -7.65
CA ASP A 12 -8.83 -9.25 -8.52
C ASP A 12 -8.66 -10.47 -9.46
N LEU A 13 -9.51 -11.50 -9.36
CA LEU A 13 -9.53 -12.59 -10.33
C LEU A 13 -10.10 -12.10 -11.66
N PRO A 14 -9.36 -12.19 -12.78
CA PRO A 14 -9.85 -11.79 -14.08
C PRO A 14 -10.98 -12.74 -14.57
N GLY A 15 -12.17 -12.23 -14.80
CA GLY A 15 -13.29 -13.03 -15.29
C GLY A 15 -13.61 -14.24 -14.41
N ASN A 16 -13.63 -15.43 -15.01
CA ASN A 16 -13.90 -16.71 -14.32
C ASN A 16 -12.62 -17.48 -13.97
N TYR A 17 -11.46 -16.84 -13.98
CA TYR A 17 -10.18 -17.52 -13.71
C TYR A 17 -10.12 -18.05 -12.26
N GLY A 18 -9.54 -19.24 -12.11
CA GLY A 18 -9.03 -19.73 -10.85
C GLY A 18 -7.73 -19.02 -10.45
N LYS A 19 -7.25 -19.22 -9.21
CA LYS A 19 -6.04 -18.53 -8.72
C LYS A 19 -4.79 -18.81 -9.59
N TYR A 20 -4.60 -20.03 -10.06
CA TYR A 20 -3.44 -20.39 -10.88
C TYR A 20 -3.45 -19.73 -12.27
N GLU A 21 -4.62 -19.68 -12.91
CA GLU A 21 -4.78 -19.01 -14.19
C GLU A 21 -4.58 -17.49 -14.04
N ALA A 22 -5.14 -16.92 -12.95
CA ALA A 22 -4.95 -15.52 -12.59
C ALA A 22 -3.47 -15.20 -12.31
N ARG A 23 -2.75 -16.06 -11.56
CA ARG A 23 -1.30 -15.92 -11.34
C ARG A 23 -0.56 -15.85 -12.66
N SER A 24 -0.81 -16.81 -13.55
CA SER A 24 -0.20 -16.83 -14.88
C SER A 24 -0.55 -15.59 -15.72
N TYR A 25 -1.77 -15.09 -15.63
CA TYR A 25 -2.19 -13.85 -16.29
C TYR A 25 -1.40 -12.64 -15.75
N TYR A 26 -1.32 -12.47 -14.42
CA TYR A 26 -0.64 -11.34 -13.81
C TYR A 26 0.87 -11.37 -14.01
N LEU A 27 1.51 -12.55 -14.02
CA LEU A 27 2.93 -12.67 -14.35
C LEU A 27 3.20 -12.26 -15.80
N ARG A 28 2.31 -12.61 -16.75
CA ARG A 28 2.42 -12.12 -18.15
C ARG A 28 2.17 -10.61 -18.23
N LEU A 29 1.23 -10.05 -17.45
CA LEU A 29 0.98 -8.61 -17.40
C LEU A 29 2.19 -7.85 -16.83
N TYR A 30 2.86 -8.41 -15.82
CA TYR A 30 4.11 -7.86 -15.30
C TYR A 30 5.21 -7.92 -16.35
N GLY A 31 5.29 -9.03 -17.10
CA GLY A 31 6.25 -9.26 -18.18
C GLY A 31 7.70 -9.29 -17.68
N ASP A 32 8.61 -8.81 -18.51
CA ASP A 32 10.05 -8.78 -18.28
C ASP A 32 10.55 -7.54 -17.52
N PHE A 33 9.65 -6.80 -16.84
CA PHE A 33 10.03 -5.63 -16.05
C PHE A 33 11.00 -6.04 -14.93
N LYS A 34 12.13 -5.36 -14.90
CA LYS A 34 13.16 -5.57 -13.86
C LYS A 34 13.01 -4.51 -12.77
N SER A 35 12.61 -4.94 -11.59
CA SER A 35 12.51 -4.06 -10.42
C SER A 35 13.88 -3.49 -10.05
N GLN A 36 13.90 -2.20 -9.68
CA GLN A 36 15.05 -1.54 -9.08
C GLN A 36 15.00 -1.56 -7.55
N LEU A 37 13.90 -2.07 -6.98
CA LEU A 37 13.75 -2.16 -5.53
C LEU A 37 14.58 -3.32 -4.97
N PRO A 38 15.19 -3.16 -3.78
CA PRO A 38 15.91 -4.25 -3.12
C PRO A 38 14.91 -5.38 -2.75
N GLN A 39 15.43 -6.59 -2.57
CA GLN A 39 14.63 -7.67 -2.02
C GLN A 39 14.21 -7.32 -0.59
N PRO A 40 12.97 -7.65 -0.16
CA PRO A 40 12.56 -7.51 1.23
C PRO A 40 13.37 -8.46 2.12
N ASP A 41 13.59 -8.06 3.36
CA ASP A 41 14.22 -8.94 4.33
C ASP A 41 13.30 -10.12 4.68
N PHE A 42 13.91 -11.29 4.91
CA PHE A 42 13.19 -12.48 5.34
C PHE A 42 13.95 -13.13 6.49
N TYR A 43 13.31 -13.22 7.67
CA TYR A 43 13.94 -13.71 8.89
C TYR A 43 12.93 -14.37 9.85
N PRO A 44 13.40 -15.24 10.78
CA PRO A 44 12.55 -15.80 11.80
C PRO A 44 11.92 -14.73 12.70
N SER A 45 10.70 -14.96 13.16
CA SER A 45 10.07 -14.07 14.16
C SER A 45 10.88 -14.07 15.46
N PRO A 46 11.11 -12.91 16.10
CA PRO A 46 11.77 -12.83 17.40
C PRO A 46 11.06 -13.64 18.49
N GLU A 47 9.74 -13.70 18.46
CA GLU A 47 8.90 -14.39 19.46
C GLU A 47 8.76 -15.90 19.20
N ARG A 48 8.97 -16.33 17.92
CA ARG A 48 8.82 -17.73 17.53
C ARG A 48 9.70 -18.07 16.33
N SER A 49 10.74 -18.85 16.51
CA SER A 49 11.73 -19.17 15.47
C SER A 49 11.23 -20.09 14.36
N ASP A 50 10.05 -20.71 14.52
CA ASP A 50 9.43 -21.61 13.55
C ASP A 50 8.50 -20.90 12.55
N ILE A 51 8.30 -19.59 12.70
CA ILE A 51 7.54 -18.73 11.81
C ILE A 51 8.38 -17.52 11.37
N PHE A 52 8.04 -16.88 10.26
CA PHE A 52 8.93 -15.93 9.60
C PHE A 52 8.26 -14.58 9.34
N ILE A 53 9.08 -13.56 9.20
CA ILE A 53 8.65 -12.20 8.80
C ILE A 53 9.21 -11.90 7.41
N LEU A 54 8.33 -11.53 6.49
CA LEU A 54 8.71 -10.91 5.23
C LEU A 54 8.57 -9.40 5.41
N ASP A 55 9.71 -8.73 5.54
CA ASP A 55 9.81 -7.38 6.07
C ASP A 55 10.14 -6.35 4.98
N PHE A 56 9.18 -5.46 4.74
CA PHE A 56 9.31 -4.32 3.84
C PHE A 56 9.66 -3.02 4.56
N ALA A 57 9.79 -3.04 5.89
CA ALA A 57 10.05 -1.85 6.70
C ALA A 57 11.47 -1.31 6.53
N LYS A 58 12.44 -2.15 6.16
CA LYS A 58 13.80 -1.74 5.84
C LYS A 58 13.98 -1.32 4.39
N GLY A 59 13.04 -1.68 3.52
CA GLY A 59 13.01 -1.24 2.14
C GLY A 59 12.66 0.24 2.00
N PRO A 60 12.79 0.79 0.82
CA PRO A 60 12.65 2.23 0.65
C PRO A 60 11.25 2.78 0.95
N CYS A 61 10.14 2.04 0.78
CA CYS A 61 8.79 2.58 1.00
C CYS A 61 7.68 1.53 1.16
N GLY A 62 7.98 0.41 1.81
CA GLY A 62 6.96 -0.60 2.10
C GLY A 62 6.46 -1.40 0.90
N LEU A 63 5.61 -2.39 1.16
CA LEU A 63 5.14 -3.36 0.17
C LEU A 63 4.44 -2.74 -1.05
N LYS A 64 3.74 -1.61 -0.88
CA LYS A 64 3.04 -0.98 -2.00
C LYS A 64 3.96 -0.45 -3.09
N ALA A 65 5.21 -0.15 -2.78
CA ALA A 65 6.21 0.22 -3.77
C ALA A 65 6.45 -0.94 -4.76
N TYR A 66 6.60 -2.15 -4.26
CA TYR A 66 6.82 -3.35 -5.10
C TYR A 66 5.62 -3.63 -6.04
N GLY A 67 4.40 -3.41 -5.56
CA GLY A 67 3.22 -3.53 -6.41
C GLY A 67 3.14 -2.42 -7.47
N ALA A 68 3.46 -1.18 -7.10
CA ALA A 68 3.25 -0.02 -7.95
C ALA A 68 4.41 0.30 -8.91
N GLU A 69 5.60 -0.28 -8.71
CA GLU A 69 6.81 0.09 -9.44
C GLU A 69 6.64 -0.03 -10.96
N ALA A 70 6.32 -1.23 -11.46
CA ALA A 70 6.14 -1.47 -12.89
C ALA A 70 5.01 -0.61 -13.48
N PHE A 71 3.93 -0.41 -12.71
CA PHE A 71 2.81 0.45 -13.09
C PHE A 71 3.27 1.89 -13.30
N ILE A 72 3.91 2.49 -12.28
CA ILE A 72 4.36 3.89 -12.34
C ILE A 72 5.43 4.06 -13.43
N ALA A 73 6.39 3.14 -13.51
CA ALA A 73 7.45 3.21 -14.52
C ALA A 73 6.90 3.26 -15.97
N ARG A 74 5.87 2.45 -16.25
CA ARG A 74 5.28 2.30 -17.60
C ARG A 74 4.23 3.36 -17.94
N LEU A 75 3.71 4.12 -16.98
CA LEU A 75 2.75 5.17 -17.27
C LEU A 75 3.34 6.17 -18.27
N PRO A 76 2.64 6.50 -19.39
CA PRO A 76 3.12 7.50 -20.35
C PRO A 76 3.08 8.92 -19.74
N ASN A 77 2.17 9.17 -18.83
CA ASN A 77 2.01 10.47 -18.17
C ASN A 77 3.18 10.76 -17.23
N LYS A 78 3.65 11.98 -17.27
CA LYS A 78 4.70 12.47 -16.37
C LYS A 78 4.16 13.04 -15.06
N LEU A 79 2.85 13.29 -14.96
CA LEU A 79 2.20 13.91 -13.81
C LEU A 79 1.12 12.99 -13.22
N MET A 80 1.10 12.85 -11.91
CA MET A 80 0.14 12.03 -11.18
C MET A 80 -0.46 12.78 -10.00
N GLY A 81 -1.73 12.52 -9.70
CA GLY A 81 -2.43 13.02 -8.51
C GLY A 81 -2.81 11.89 -7.56
N TYR A 82 -2.63 12.08 -6.28
CA TYR A 82 -2.99 11.10 -5.27
C TYR A 82 -3.57 11.74 -4.00
N ALA A 83 -4.62 11.15 -3.46
CA ALA A 83 -5.16 11.55 -2.16
C ALA A 83 -4.28 11.00 -1.03
N ALA A 84 -3.55 11.87 -0.34
CA ALA A 84 -2.68 11.50 0.77
C ALA A 84 -3.52 11.23 2.04
N PRO A 85 -3.67 9.97 2.47
CA PRO A 85 -4.37 9.66 3.71
C PRO A 85 -3.55 10.11 4.91
N ARG A 86 -4.21 10.27 6.06
CA ARG A 86 -3.53 10.66 7.31
C ARG A 86 -2.54 9.61 7.82
N VAL A 87 -2.72 8.34 7.45
CA VAL A 87 -1.89 7.20 7.84
C VAL A 87 -1.71 6.26 6.66
N GLY A 88 -0.54 5.66 6.52
CA GLY A 88 -0.22 4.62 5.54
C GLY A 88 0.91 5.00 4.58
N HIS A 89 1.60 4.00 4.07
CA HIS A 89 2.83 4.13 3.27
C HIS A 89 2.61 4.36 1.77
N ALA A 90 1.36 4.41 1.28
CA ALA A 90 1.11 4.52 -0.16
C ALA A 90 1.57 5.85 -0.75
N ALA A 91 1.42 6.97 -0.01
CA ALA A 91 1.86 8.28 -0.47
C ALA A 91 3.39 8.32 -0.62
N GLU A 92 4.11 7.83 0.38
CA GLU A 92 5.57 7.75 0.34
C GLU A 92 6.05 6.83 -0.81
N ALA A 93 5.44 5.65 -0.97
CA ALA A 93 5.77 4.74 -2.07
C ALA A 93 5.61 5.39 -3.45
N ILE A 94 4.51 6.13 -3.66
CA ILE A 94 4.28 6.87 -4.91
C ILE A 94 5.32 7.97 -5.08
N ALA A 95 5.62 8.75 -4.03
CA ALA A 95 6.60 9.82 -4.06
C ALA A 95 7.99 9.31 -4.47
N MET A 96 8.45 8.24 -3.85
CA MET A 96 9.73 7.60 -4.18
C MET A 96 9.75 7.10 -5.62
N LEU A 97 8.74 6.38 -6.05
CA LEU A 97 8.69 5.83 -7.41
C LEU A 97 8.61 6.92 -8.47
N THR A 98 7.89 8.02 -8.21
CA THR A 98 7.85 9.14 -9.15
C THR A 98 9.20 9.85 -9.26
N GLU A 99 9.96 9.96 -8.18
CA GLU A 99 11.34 10.46 -8.24
C GLU A 99 12.26 9.48 -8.98
N MET A 100 12.18 8.19 -8.68
CA MET A 100 12.99 7.13 -9.30
C MET A 100 12.82 7.07 -10.83
N TYR A 101 11.59 7.27 -11.33
CA TYR A 101 11.25 7.17 -12.76
C TYR A 101 11.09 8.54 -13.45
N ASP A 102 11.67 9.60 -12.89
CA ASP A 102 11.64 10.97 -13.43
C ASP A 102 10.22 11.43 -13.81
N LYS A 103 9.30 11.27 -12.86
CA LYS A 103 7.90 11.71 -12.97
C LYS A 103 7.60 12.70 -11.86
N LYS A 104 6.42 13.35 -11.93
CA LYS A 104 5.96 14.30 -10.91
C LYS A 104 4.69 13.79 -10.24
N SER A 105 4.56 14.01 -8.94
CA SER A 105 3.34 13.69 -8.21
C SER A 105 2.86 14.86 -7.37
N VAL A 106 1.55 15.03 -7.35
CA VAL A 106 0.85 16.00 -6.50
C VAL A 106 0.00 15.24 -5.51
N PHE A 107 0.29 15.45 -4.24
CA PHE A 107 -0.44 14.84 -3.14
C PHE A 107 -1.47 15.83 -2.62
N PHE A 108 -2.70 15.38 -2.48
CA PHE A 108 -3.78 16.19 -1.95
C PHE A 108 -4.18 15.73 -0.57
N ALA A 109 -3.93 16.57 0.42
CA ALA A 109 -4.38 16.34 1.79
C ALA A 109 -5.78 16.95 1.98
N ALA A 110 -6.72 16.15 2.49
CA ALA A 110 -8.05 16.62 2.86
C ALA A 110 -7.98 17.66 4.00
N ALA A 111 -8.98 18.54 4.07
CA ALA A 111 -9.08 19.52 5.13
C ALA A 111 -8.94 18.87 6.52
N SER A 112 -7.92 19.25 7.23
CA SER A 112 -7.54 18.74 8.55
C SER A 112 -6.86 19.85 9.32
N ASN A 113 -6.97 19.81 10.66
CA ASN A 113 -6.29 20.78 11.51
C ASN A 113 -4.78 20.56 11.57
N GLU A 114 -4.29 19.34 11.24
CA GLU A 114 -2.88 18.98 11.37
C GLU A 114 -2.42 18.10 10.19
N LEU A 115 -1.22 18.38 9.72
CA LEU A 115 -0.48 17.51 8.81
C LEU A 115 0.12 16.34 9.62
N THR A 116 -0.06 15.12 9.16
CA THR A 116 0.56 13.96 9.79
C THR A 116 1.94 13.67 9.22
N SER A 117 2.76 12.92 9.95
CA SER A 117 4.06 12.44 9.48
C SER A 117 3.96 11.69 8.15
N HIS A 118 2.96 10.82 8.00
CA HIS A 118 2.69 10.06 6.76
C HIS A 118 2.29 10.93 5.56
N GLN A 119 1.76 12.12 5.79
CA GLN A 119 1.49 13.09 4.73
C GLN A 119 2.72 13.96 4.44
N ALA A 120 3.43 14.37 5.48
CA ALA A 120 4.60 15.24 5.38
C ALA A 120 5.80 14.58 4.69
N VAL A 121 5.94 13.26 4.81
CA VAL A 121 7.09 12.51 4.26
C VAL A 121 7.29 12.73 2.76
N VAL A 122 6.23 12.99 2.01
CA VAL A 122 6.30 13.25 0.56
C VAL A 122 7.10 14.50 0.21
N LEU A 123 7.24 15.45 1.15
CA LEU A 123 8.04 16.67 0.98
C LEU A 123 9.55 16.40 0.93
N GLY A 124 9.99 15.22 1.31
CA GLY A 124 11.38 14.76 1.21
C GLY A 124 11.80 14.34 -0.20
N TYR A 125 10.87 14.28 -1.15
CA TYR A 125 11.12 13.84 -2.52
C TYR A 125 11.06 15.03 -3.50
N LYS A 126 12.04 15.14 -4.40
CA LYS A 126 12.24 16.33 -5.26
C LYS A 126 11.09 16.60 -6.23
N ASN A 127 10.45 15.54 -6.72
CA ASN A 127 9.43 15.65 -7.76
C ASN A 127 8.00 15.63 -7.19
N CYS A 128 7.84 15.95 -5.91
CA CYS A 128 6.58 15.86 -5.18
C CYS A 128 6.11 17.22 -4.69
N ASP A 129 4.80 17.46 -4.81
CA ASP A 129 4.13 18.62 -4.27
C ASP A 129 2.98 18.16 -3.34
N LEU A 130 2.79 18.82 -2.20
CA LEU A 130 1.72 18.54 -1.24
C LEU A 130 0.79 19.73 -1.13
N ARG A 131 -0.48 19.51 -1.45
CA ARG A 131 -1.53 20.53 -1.48
C ARG A 131 -2.66 20.22 -0.53
N PHE A 132 -3.18 21.28 0.06
CA PHE A 132 -4.32 21.17 0.96
C PHE A 132 -5.59 21.60 0.21
N VAL A 133 -6.65 20.82 0.35
CA VAL A 133 -7.96 21.12 -0.24
C VAL A 133 -9.05 21.11 0.83
N LYS A 134 -10.01 22.03 0.72
CA LYS A 134 -11.16 22.15 1.65
C LYS A 134 -12.22 21.06 1.42
N ILE A 135 -11.78 19.83 1.21
CA ILE A 135 -12.66 18.68 1.01
C ILE A 135 -12.43 17.71 2.18
N PRO A 136 -13.39 17.58 3.13
CA PRO A 136 -13.17 16.78 4.34
C PRO A 136 -13.29 15.26 4.10
N ALA A 137 -14.01 14.83 3.06
CA ALA A 137 -14.34 13.44 2.81
C ALA A 137 -13.47 12.83 1.71
N MET A 138 -12.79 11.73 1.98
CA MET A 138 -11.91 11.03 1.03
C MET A 138 -12.60 10.65 -0.30
N PRO A 139 -13.86 10.17 -0.33
CA PRO A 139 -14.56 9.90 -1.60
C PRO A 139 -14.70 11.14 -2.48
N CYS A 140 -15.05 12.28 -1.88
CA CYS A 140 -15.18 13.55 -2.59
C CYS A 140 -13.83 14.06 -3.09
N LEU A 141 -12.78 13.91 -2.27
CA LEU A 141 -11.40 14.26 -2.66
C LEU A 141 -10.93 13.40 -3.84
N ASN A 142 -11.19 12.12 -3.85
CA ASN A 142 -10.84 11.23 -4.95
C ASN A 142 -11.60 11.59 -6.26
N SER A 143 -12.86 12.03 -6.16
CA SER A 143 -13.60 12.52 -7.34
C SER A 143 -12.97 13.80 -7.87
N TRP A 144 -12.71 14.76 -6.99
CA TRP A 144 -12.07 16.02 -7.33
C TRP A 144 -10.69 15.82 -7.98
N ILE A 145 -9.87 14.89 -7.49
CA ILE A 145 -8.56 14.58 -8.08
C ILE A 145 -8.70 14.02 -9.50
N ARG A 146 -9.74 13.24 -9.80
CA ARG A 146 -10.00 12.78 -11.17
C ARG A 146 -10.30 13.95 -12.11
N ASP A 147 -11.13 14.89 -11.68
CA ASP A 147 -11.44 16.09 -12.46
C ASP A 147 -10.19 16.96 -12.67
N TRP A 148 -9.38 17.11 -11.60
CA TRP A 148 -8.09 17.78 -11.67
C TRP A 148 -7.16 17.09 -12.67
N ALA A 149 -7.03 15.76 -12.59
CA ALA A 149 -6.16 14.99 -13.47
C ALA A 149 -6.55 15.12 -14.95
N ASN A 150 -7.86 15.10 -15.23
CA ASN A 150 -8.37 15.35 -16.59
C ASN A 150 -7.99 16.75 -17.10
N LYS A 151 -8.11 17.79 -16.25
CA LYS A 151 -7.77 19.17 -16.61
C LYS A 151 -6.28 19.34 -16.93
N PHE A 152 -5.40 18.64 -16.24
CA PHE A 152 -3.94 18.79 -16.35
C PHE A 152 -3.24 17.65 -17.12
N ASN A 153 -3.98 16.81 -17.83
CA ASN A 153 -3.46 15.62 -18.53
C ASN A 153 -2.60 14.74 -17.60
N ALA A 154 -3.04 14.59 -16.35
CA ALA A 154 -2.39 13.80 -15.32
C ALA A 154 -3.12 12.45 -15.11
N VAL A 155 -2.54 11.56 -14.33
CA VAL A 155 -3.19 10.33 -13.89
C VAL A 155 -3.66 10.47 -12.44
N ALA A 156 -4.95 10.27 -12.19
CA ALA A 156 -5.48 10.15 -10.85
C ALA A 156 -5.24 8.72 -10.34
N LEU A 157 -4.31 8.56 -9.39
CA LEU A 157 -4.05 7.27 -8.79
C LEU A 157 -5.17 6.91 -7.80
N PRO A 158 -5.71 5.68 -7.83
CA PRO A 158 -6.80 5.28 -6.94
C PRO A 158 -6.32 5.16 -5.51
N PHE A 159 -7.22 5.47 -4.56
CA PHE A 159 -6.92 5.36 -3.13
C PHE A 159 -6.45 3.96 -2.74
N GLY A 160 -5.30 3.88 -2.07
CA GLY A 160 -4.67 2.62 -1.70
C GLY A 160 -4.15 1.82 -2.89
N LEU A 161 -4.12 2.39 -4.11
CA LEU A 161 -3.80 1.72 -5.38
C LEU A 161 -4.73 0.52 -5.65
N ALA A 162 -5.97 0.61 -5.17
CA ALA A 162 -6.96 -0.47 -5.27
C ALA A 162 -7.46 -0.63 -6.71
N ASN A 163 -7.83 -1.87 -7.06
CA ASN A 163 -8.39 -2.23 -8.36
C ASN A 163 -7.51 -1.81 -9.56
N THR A 164 -6.20 -1.90 -9.41
CA THR A 164 -5.22 -1.63 -10.46
C THR A 164 -4.55 -2.96 -10.84
N PRO A 165 -4.88 -3.54 -12.01
CA PRO A 165 -4.34 -4.84 -12.42
C PRO A 165 -2.81 -4.90 -12.44
N GLU A 166 -2.15 -3.81 -12.84
CA GLU A 166 -0.70 -3.69 -12.88
C GLU A 166 -0.08 -3.72 -11.48
N VAL A 167 -0.76 -3.13 -10.49
CA VAL A 167 -0.32 -3.19 -9.08
C VAL A 167 -0.48 -4.61 -8.54
N THR A 168 -1.57 -5.28 -8.88
CA THR A 168 -1.76 -6.71 -8.55
C THR A 168 -0.66 -7.55 -9.20
N ALA A 169 -0.32 -7.28 -10.47
CA ALA A 169 0.75 -7.98 -11.18
C ALA A 169 2.12 -7.80 -10.48
N GLY A 170 2.45 -6.60 -10.02
CA GLY A 170 3.67 -6.35 -9.24
C GLY A 170 3.73 -7.14 -7.94
N LEU A 171 2.61 -7.20 -7.19
CA LEU A 171 2.53 -8.00 -5.96
C LEU A 171 2.60 -9.51 -6.23
N VAL A 172 1.99 -9.99 -7.30
CA VAL A 172 2.09 -11.41 -7.71
C VAL A 172 3.52 -11.75 -8.12
N ASN A 173 4.21 -10.87 -8.85
CA ASN A 173 5.62 -11.06 -9.20
C ASN A 173 6.53 -11.06 -7.96
N MET A 174 6.26 -10.24 -6.97
CA MET A 174 6.98 -10.27 -5.68
C MET A 174 6.80 -11.63 -5.00
N CYS A 175 5.58 -12.19 -4.99
CA CYS A 175 5.34 -13.54 -4.46
C CYS A 175 6.11 -14.61 -5.23
N GLU A 176 6.19 -14.50 -6.57
CA GLU A 176 6.97 -15.40 -7.43
C GLU A 176 8.44 -15.37 -7.06
N ASN A 177 9.03 -14.17 -6.96
CA ASN A 177 10.43 -14.00 -6.59
C ASN A 177 10.73 -14.58 -5.19
N HIS A 178 9.83 -14.37 -4.22
CA HIS A 178 9.96 -14.99 -2.91
C HIS A 178 9.92 -16.52 -2.99
N SER A 179 8.97 -17.06 -3.76
CA SER A 179 8.80 -18.52 -3.90
C SER A 179 9.99 -19.18 -4.60
N MET A 180 10.66 -18.50 -5.52
CA MET A 180 11.87 -19.01 -6.18
C MET A 180 13.04 -19.20 -5.19
N ILE A 181 13.09 -18.41 -4.13
CA ILE A 181 14.19 -18.41 -3.16
C ILE A 181 13.86 -19.30 -1.96
N TYR A 182 12.64 -19.17 -1.43
CA TYR A 182 12.23 -19.73 -0.13
C TYR A 182 11.10 -20.78 -0.22
N GLY A 183 10.51 -20.96 -1.40
CA GLY A 183 9.29 -21.74 -1.58
C GLY A 183 8.00 -20.95 -1.29
N GLU A 184 6.86 -21.51 -1.68
CA GLU A 184 5.56 -20.96 -1.35
C GLU A 184 5.24 -21.22 0.12
N PRO A 185 4.80 -20.20 0.91
CA PRO A 185 4.46 -20.41 2.32
C PRO A 185 3.20 -21.28 2.46
N THR A 186 3.07 -21.98 3.58
CA THR A 186 1.84 -22.72 3.92
C THR A 186 0.70 -21.80 4.32
N GLU A 187 1.03 -20.72 5.03
CA GLU A 187 0.10 -19.69 5.48
C GLU A 187 0.78 -18.33 5.41
N PHE A 188 0.01 -17.28 5.13
CA PHE A 188 0.49 -15.92 5.32
C PHE A 188 -0.52 -15.07 6.10
N TYR A 189 0.01 -14.13 6.88
CA TYR A 189 -0.74 -13.23 7.74
C TYR A 189 -0.44 -11.79 7.38
N CYS A 190 -1.47 -10.93 7.34
CA CYS A 190 -1.28 -9.51 7.09
C CYS A 190 -2.40 -8.63 7.68
N ALA A 191 -2.10 -7.34 7.86
CA ALA A 191 -3.10 -6.32 8.12
C ALA A 191 -3.90 -6.01 6.85
N VAL A 192 -5.22 -5.76 6.98
CA VAL A 192 -6.13 -5.54 5.87
C VAL A 192 -6.86 -4.21 6.03
N SER A 193 -6.85 -3.37 4.99
CA SER A 193 -7.62 -2.13 4.90
C SER A 193 -8.51 -2.14 3.66
N THR A 194 -7.97 -1.90 2.47
CA THR A 194 -8.72 -1.95 1.18
C THR A 194 -8.79 -3.35 0.59
N GLY A 195 -8.08 -4.31 1.18
CA GLY A 195 -8.00 -5.68 0.70
C GLY A 195 -7.10 -5.90 -0.53
N THR A 196 -6.55 -4.84 -1.15
CA THR A 196 -5.71 -4.96 -2.37
C THR A 196 -4.56 -5.93 -2.18
N MET A 197 -3.84 -5.82 -1.08
CA MET A 197 -2.69 -6.68 -0.78
C MET A 197 -3.10 -8.13 -0.58
N ILE A 198 -4.03 -8.41 0.35
CA ILE A 198 -4.40 -9.79 0.68
C ILE A 198 -4.98 -10.55 -0.51
N ARG A 199 -5.68 -9.84 -1.43
CA ARG A 199 -6.19 -10.45 -2.66
C ARG A 199 -5.07 -10.81 -3.64
N ALA A 200 -4.11 -9.90 -3.83
CA ALA A 200 -2.98 -10.14 -4.71
C ALA A 200 -2.09 -11.28 -4.19
N LEU A 201 -1.85 -11.34 -2.88
CA LEU A 201 -1.07 -12.42 -2.25
C LEU A 201 -1.75 -13.79 -2.39
N GLN A 202 -3.09 -13.87 -2.31
CA GLN A 202 -3.83 -15.11 -2.58
C GLN A 202 -3.68 -15.60 -4.02
N ILE A 203 -3.44 -14.70 -4.97
CA ILE A 203 -3.16 -15.05 -6.36
C ILE A 203 -1.70 -15.44 -6.52
N GLY A 204 -0.79 -14.72 -5.88
CA GLY A 204 0.65 -14.97 -5.93
C GLY A 204 1.06 -16.27 -5.24
N TRP A 205 0.39 -16.61 -4.14
CA TRP A 205 0.56 -17.87 -3.39
C TRP A 205 -0.78 -18.64 -3.34
N PRO A 206 -1.16 -19.32 -4.42
CA PRO A 206 -2.47 -19.92 -4.57
C PRO A 206 -2.75 -21.08 -3.59
N ASN A 207 -1.70 -21.75 -3.09
CA ASN A 207 -1.80 -22.85 -2.13
C ASN A 207 -1.77 -22.37 -0.68
N ALA A 208 -1.33 -21.14 -0.42
CA ALA A 208 -1.18 -20.64 0.94
C ALA A 208 -2.55 -20.29 1.55
N LYS A 209 -2.75 -20.63 2.81
CA LYS A 209 -3.89 -20.13 3.58
C LYS A 209 -3.67 -18.65 3.88
N ALA A 210 -4.62 -17.82 3.48
CA ALA A 210 -4.59 -16.38 3.73
C ALA A 210 -5.31 -16.03 5.03
N VAL A 211 -4.64 -15.35 5.95
CA VAL A 211 -5.19 -14.90 7.22
C VAL A 211 -4.97 -13.39 7.36
N GLY A 212 -6.00 -12.65 7.75
CA GLY A 212 -5.93 -11.20 7.85
C GLY A 212 -6.57 -10.64 9.10
N VAL A 213 -6.17 -9.42 9.44
CA VAL A 213 -6.83 -8.60 10.45
C VAL A 213 -7.26 -7.28 9.82
N ALA A 214 -8.56 -7.04 9.76
CA ALA A 214 -9.12 -5.78 9.27
C ALA A 214 -8.88 -4.68 10.31
N VAL A 215 -8.03 -3.70 9.98
CA VAL A 215 -7.53 -2.69 10.93
C VAL A 215 -8.18 -1.32 10.76
N ALA A 216 -8.87 -1.07 9.63
CA ALA A 216 -9.48 0.23 9.33
C ALA A 216 -11.01 0.19 9.40
N ARG A 217 -11.62 -0.84 8.88
CA ARG A 217 -13.06 -1.08 8.81
C ARG A 217 -13.35 -2.54 8.53
N ASN A 218 -14.59 -2.95 8.66
CA ASN A 218 -15.01 -4.28 8.20
C ASN A 218 -14.74 -4.42 6.69
N VAL A 219 -14.16 -5.53 6.31
CA VAL A 219 -13.82 -5.86 4.92
C VAL A 219 -14.95 -6.71 4.32
N LYS A 220 -15.43 -6.31 3.13
CA LYS A 220 -16.47 -7.05 2.40
C LYS A 220 -15.88 -8.32 1.78
N ASP A 221 -16.74 -9.32 1.50
CA ASP A 221 -16.29 -10.61 0.95
C ASP A 221 -15.44 -10.46 -0.32
N GLY A 222 -15.88 -9.72 -1.32
CA GLY A 222 -15.08 -9.48 -2.53
C GLY A 222 -13.77 -8.71 -2.30
N GLU A 223 -13.60 -8.03 -1.16
CA GLU A 223 -12.38 -7.31 -0.78
C GLU A 223 -11.37 -8.20 -0.04
N LYS A 224 -11.82 -9.24 0.65
CA LYS A 224 -10.95 -10.20 1.34
C LYS A 224 -10.61 -11.44 0.50
N GLY A 225 -11.41 -11.70 -0.57
CA GLY A 225 -11.31 -12.95 -1.30
C GLY A 225 -11.69 -14.13 -0.40
N GLU A 226 -10.88 -15.21 -0.42
CA GLU A 226 -11.07 -16.41 0.40
C GLU A 226 -10.34 -16.34 1.76
N ALA A 227 -9.75 -15.19 2.11
CA ALA A 227 -9.00 -15.06 3.34
C ALA A 227 -9.90 -15.14 4.59
N ASP A 228 -9.36 -15.77 5.63
CA ASP A 228 -9.93 -15.71 6.99
C ASP A 228 -9.57 -14.35 7.61
N VAL A 229 -10.54 -13.43 7.72
CA VAL A 229 -10.32 -12.07 8.20
C VAL A 229 -11.20 -11.78 9.40
N VAL A 230 -10.56 -11.39 10.51
CA VAL A 230 -11.23 -10.83 11.70
C VAL A 230 -11.05 -9.31 11.74
N THR A 231 -11.98 -8.61 12.39
CA THR A 231 -11.87 -7.16 12.59
C THR A 231 -11.18 -6.86 13.91
N TYR A 232 -10.19 -5.97 13.87
CA TYR A 232 -9.52 -5.50 15.09
C TYR A 232 -10.47 -4.61 15.89
N HIS A 233 -10.44 -4.74 17.22
CA HIS A 233 -11.41 -4.09 18.12
C HIS A 233 -11.21 -2.58 18.31
N ARG A 234 -10.02 -2.04 17.96
CA ARG A 234 -9.73 -0.61 18.05
C ARG A 234 -9.87 0.12 16.73
N SER A 235 -10.10 1.42 16.80
CA SER A 235 -10.16 2.27 15.62
C SER A 235 -8.83 2.30 14.85
N PHE A 236 -8.89 2.69 13.57
CA PHE A 236 -7.71 2.73 12.70
C PHE A 236 -6.56 3.58 13.26
N TYR A 237 -6.88 4.69 13.91
CA TYR A 237 -5.87 5.64 14.42
C TYR A 237 -5.29 5.29 15.79
N GLN A 238 -5.82 4.29 16.46
CA GLN A 238 -5.30 3.81 17.73
C GLN A 238 -4.25 2.74 17.50
N SER A 239 -3.15 2.79 18.26
CA SER A 239 -2.10 1.78 18.23
C SER A 239 -2.60 0.41 18.68
N SER A 240 -1.87 -0.62 18.28
CA SER A 240 -2.05 -1.99 18.77
C SER A 240 -1.86 -2.07 20.28
N ASP A 241 -2.54 -3.02 20.92
CA ASP A 241 -2.30 -3.41 22.32
C ASP A 241 -1.00 -4.20 22.47
N PHE A 242 -0.56 -4.83 21.40
CA PHE A 242 0.66 -5.61 21.34
C PHE A 242 1.76 -4.82 20.61
N LYS A 243 2.96 -4.82 21.17
CA LYS A 243 4.14 -4.18 20.57
C LYS A 243 5.12 -5.27 20.13
N PRO A 244 5.27 -5.51 18.82
CA PRO A 244 6.29 -6.42 18.29
C PRO A 244 7.72 -5.98 18.64
N GLU A 245 8.65 -6.93 18.68
CA GLU A 245 10.07 -6.68 18.94
C GLU A 245 10.85 -6.16 17.72
N PHE A 246 10.18 -5.94 16.60
CA PHE A 246 10.75 -5.38 15.38
C PHE A 246 10.00 -4.11 14.94
N ASN A 247 10.62 -3.35 14.04
CA ASN A 247 10.05 -2.10 13.53
C ASN A 247 8.84 -2.38 12.63
N THR A 248 7.70 -1.82 13.01
CA THR A 248 6.44 -1.99 12.29
C THR A 248 5.55 -0.77 12.47
N THR A 249 4.43 -0.69 11.75
CA THR A 249 3.43 0.36 11.92
C THR A 249 2.47 0.02 13.06
N ALA A 250 2.55 0.79 14.15
CA ALA A 250 1.78 0.53 15.39
C ALA A 250 0.26 0.54 15.17
N THR A 251 -0.25 1.37 14.26
CA THR A 251 -1.68 1.49 13.94
C THR A 251 -2.15 0.50 12.86
N TYR A 252 -1.24 -0.26 12.23
CA TYR A 252 -1.52 -1.12 11.10
C TYR A 252 -1.03 -2.56 11.32
N ASP A 253 0.22 -2.88 10.98
CA ASP A 253 0.74 -4.25 10.98
C ASP A 253 0.84 -4.85 12.39
N ALA A 254 1.21 -4.06 13.39
CA ALA A 254 1.26 -4.51 14.79
C ALA A 254 -0.07 -5.10 15.29
N LYS A 255 -1.22 -4.65 14.74
CA LYS A 255 -2.54 -5.19 15.07
C LYS A 255 -2.76 -6.61 14.55
N ALA A 256 -2.15 -6.95 13.43
CA ALA A 256 -2.26 -8.29 12.85
C ALA A 256 -1.22 -9.25 13.41
N TYR A 257 -0.10 -8.73 13.90
CA TYR A 257 1.02 -9.54 14.33
C TYR A 257 0.69 -10.40 15.57
N LYS A 258 -0.11 -9.89 16.52
CA LYS A 258 -0.54 -10.70 17.69
C LYS A 258 -1.29 -11.95 17.26
N ARG A 259 -2.21 -11.84 16.29
CA ARG A 259 -2.90 -13.00 15.75
C ARG A 259 -1.94 -13.99 15.09
N PHE A 260 -0.94 -13.48 14.38
CA PHE A 260 0.08 -14.32 13.75
C PHE A 260 0.84 -15.17 14.76
N ILE A 261 1.38 -14.58 15.82
CA ILE A 261 2.15 -15.37 16.81
C ILE A 261 1.30 -16.37 17.60
N ASP A 262 -0.01 -16.08 17.76
CA ASP A 262 -0.93 -16.97 18.49
C ASP A 262 -1.42 -18.15 17.65
N GLU A 263 -1.67 -17.95 16.34
CA GLU A 263 -2.41 -18.91 15.50
C GLU A 263 -1.56 -19.55 14.39
N ALA A 264 -0.41 -18.95 14.02
CA ALA A 264 0.38 -19.40 12.88
C ALA A 264 0.99 -20.78 13.09
N LYS A 265 0.97 -21.59 12.04
CA LYS A 265 1.67 -22.87 11.99
C LYS A 265 3.14 -22.69 11.61
N PRO A 266 4.00 -23.69 11.92
CA PRO A 266 5.39 -23.68 11.46
C PRO A 266 5.50 -23.42 9.95
N GLY A 267 6.42 -22.56 9.54
CA GLY A 267 6.61 -22.15 8.14
C GLY A 267 5.64 -21.06 7.65
N ALA A 268 4.73 -20.57 8.49
CA ALA A 268 3.89 -19.42 8.15
C ALA A 268 4.70 -18.13 8.10
N ILE A 269 4.25 -17.16 7.28
CA ILE A 269 4.89 -15.86 7.15
C ILE A 269 3.96 -14.71 7.55
N PHE A 270 4.54 -13.72 8.20
CA PHE A 270 3.90 -12.42 8.44
C PHE A 270 4.39 -11.39 7.44
N ILE A 271 3.48 -10.64 6.84
CA ILE A 271 3.82 -9.55 5.93
C ILE A 271 3.87 -8.24 6.71
N ASN A 272 5.07 -7.75 6.98
CA ASN A 272 5.30 -6.44 7.57
C ASN A 272 5.41 -5.38 6.46
N VAL A 273 4.35 -4.61 6.24
CA VAL A 273 4.25 -3.71 5.07
C VAL A 273 5.10 -2.44 5.20
N GLY A 274 5.53 -2.07 6.40
CA GLY A 274 6.31 -0.86 6.64
C GLY A 274 6.47 -0.56 8.12
N SER A 275 7.12 0.57 8.48
CA SER A 275 7.28 0.98 9.88
C SER A 275 7.13 2.48 10.09
N ASP A 276 6.69 2.85 11.30
CA ASP A 276 6.62 4.26 11.71
C ASP A 276 8.04 4.87 11.78
N GLN A 277 9.04 4.08 12.19
CA GLN A 277 10.44 4.50 12.24
C GLN A 277 10.99 4.89 10.86
N GLN A 278 10.58 4.22 9.80
CA GLN A 278 10.93 4.57 8.42
C GLN A 278 10.46 5.98 8.07
N ILE A 279 9.20 6.29 8.40
CA ILE A 279 8.63 7.64 8.21
C ILE A 279 9.38 8.68 9.02
N GLU A 280 9.64 8.42 10.31
CA GLU A 280 10.37 9.34 11.20
C GLU A 280 11.78 9.62 10.70
N ASN A 281 12.51 8.61 10.28
CA ASN A 281 13.89 8.76 9.74
C ASN A 281 13.91 9.66 8.49
N ARG A 282 12.91 9.58 7.63
CA ARG A 282 12.76 10.47 6.46
C ARG A 282 12.48 11.90 6.88
N LEU A 283 11.62 12.10 7.87
CA LEU A 283 11.21 13.43 8.34
C LEU A 283 12.34 14.19 9.02
N THR A 284 13.35 13.52 9.59
CA THR A 284 14.51 14.20 10.20
C THR A 284 15.24 15.11 9.22
N ASN A 285 15.16 14.82 7.92
CA ASN A 285 15.79 15.60 6.85
C ASN A 285 14.90 16.72 6.31
N ILE A 286 13.63 16.82 6.73
CA ILE A 286 12.68 17.83 6.28
C ILE A 286 12.57 18.90 7.38
N LYS A 287 13.27 20.04 7.18
CA LYS A 287 13.23 21.14 8.13
C LYS A 287 11.79 21.68 8.27
N ASP A 288 11.41 21.93 9.52
CA ASP A 288 10.17 22.65 9.88
C ASP A 288 8.84 22.10 9.31
N TRP A 289 8.78 20.81 8.93
CA TRP A 289 7.55 20.24 8.40
C TRP A 289 6.33 20.42 9.35
N LYS A 290 6.56 20.52 10.67
CA LYS A 290 5.52 20.80 11.67
C LYS A 290 4.97 22.23 11.52
N ASN A 291 5.79 23.18 11.07
CA ASN A 291 5.40 24.57 10.89
C ASN A 291 4.68 24.83 9.56
N ILE A 292 4.74 23.90 8.60
CA ILE A 292 3.97 23.97 7.34
C ILE A 292 2.46 24.09 7.65
N ASN A 293 2.02 23.57 8.79
CA ASN A 293 0.66 23.71 9.27
C ASN A 293 0.22 25.16 9.51
N SER A 294 1.13 26.05 9.90
CA SER A 294 0.82 27.48 10.16
C SER A 294 0.81 28.33 8.88
N GLN A 295 1.45 27.86 7.82
CA GLN A 295 1.59 28.55 6.53
C GLN A 295 0.58 28.05 5.48
N ARG A 296 -0.46 27.32 5.90
CA ARG A 296 -1.48 26.77 4.99
C ARG A 296 -2.17 27.87 4.18
N GLU A 297 -1.70 28.09 3.00
CA GLU A 297 -2.56 28.62 1.95
C GLU A 297 -3.45 27.47 1.47
N TRP A 298 -4.71 27.51 1.87
CA TRP A 298 -5.73 26.69 1.26
C TRP A 298 -5.86 27.18 -0.19
N GLY A 299 -5.19 26.49 -1.11
CA GLY A 299 -5.21 26.86 -2.51
C GLY A 299 -6.65 27.01 -2.99
N ASN A 300 -6.98 28.19 -3.50
CA ASN A 300 -8.17 28.34 -4.31
C ASN A 300 -8.09 27.33 -5.43
N GLN A 301 -9.22 26.69 -5.78
CA GLN A 301 -9.30 25.70 -6.86
C GLN A 301 -8.78 26.24 -8.21
N GLU A 302 -8.61 27.57 -8.35
CA GLU A 302 -8.14 28.26 -9.53
C GLU A 302 -6.62 28.47 -9.63
N ALA A 303 -5.87 28.25 -8.54
CA ALA A 303 -4.43 28.55 -8.47
C ALA A 303 -3.51 27.42 -9.01
N PHE A 304 -4.02 26.52 -9.83
CA PHE A 304 -3.24 25.43 -10.41
C PHE A 304 -2.72 25.79 -11.81
N THR A 305 -1.86 26.75 -11.89
CA THR A 305 -1.06 26.98 -13.09
C THR A 305 0.23 26.18 -12.99
N TYR A 306 0.32 25.08 -13.73
CA TYR A 306 1.61 24.51 -14.12
C TYR A 306 2.07 25.25 -15.37
N ALA A 307 3.07 26.09 -15.21
CA ALA A 307 3.89 26.52 -16.33
C ALA A 307 4.88 25.41 -16.71
#